data_754645e744bbb1798c220e7f1e623f93
#
_entry.id   754645e744bbb1798c220e7f1e623f93
#
_cell.length_a   1.000
_cell.length_b   1.000
_cell.length_c   1.000
_cell.angle_alpha   90.00
_cell.angle_beta   90.00
_cell.angle_gamma   90.00
#
_symmetry.space_group_name_H-M   'P 1'
#
loop_
_entity.id
_entity.type
_entity.pdbx_description
1 polymer ?
#
loop_
_entity_poly.entity_id
_entity_poly.type
_entity_poly.pdbx_seq_one_letter_code
_entity_poly.pdbx_strand_id
1 'polypeptide(L)'
;YSQYREWFDSYPANFSDSIQRVYLGKDYAQSSGMKYQIFEDNIAYIYCGSFQSGIGEGNLDEVLNKLAICDGLIIDVRNNSGGNLTTAEKLAARFTNEKVLVGYMSHKTGPGHNDFSTPKAVWLEPSLDRVRWQKQAVVLTNRRSFSATNDFVNRMKILPKVTIIGDKTGGGSGLPFSSELPNGWSVRFSASPMYDADMQHLEFGIDPDIKVNMSSEDMQRNVDTIIEAAREYLHSHKE
;
A
#
# COMPACT_ATOMS: atom_id res chain seq x y z
N TYR A 1 -2.57 -8.71 23.13
CA TYR A 1 -1.87 -7.46 22.76
C TYR A 1 -0.35 -7.64 22.75
N SER A 2 0.24 -8.36 23.71
CA SER A 2 1.68 -8.65 23.76
C SER A 2 2.11 -9.62 22.66
N GLN A 3 1.36 -10.70 22.42
CA GLN A 3 1.65 -11.69 21.36
C GLN A 3 1.58 -11.08 19.95
N TYR A 4 0.68 -10.13 19.71
CA TYR A 4 0.59 -9.42 18.43
C TYR A 4 1.81 -8.51 18.19
N ARG A 5 2.33 -7.86 19.24
CA ARG A 5 3.58 -7.09 19.19
C ARG A 5 4.79 -7.99 18.90
N GLU A 6 4.91 -9.12 19.60
CA GLU A 6 5.98 -10.10 19.40
C GLU A 6 6.00 -10.63 17.96
N TRP A 7 4.82 -10.84 17.34
CA TRP A 7 4.74 -11.30 15.95
C TRP A 7 5.29 -10.27 14.97
N PHE A 8 4.94 -8.99 15.10
CA PHE A 8 5.50 -7.93 14.24
C PHE A 8 6.99 -7.69 14.52
N ASP A 9 7.42 -7.78 15.76
CA ASP A 9 8.80 -7.55 16.18
C ASP A 9 9.72 -8.73 15.81
N SER A 10 9.16 -9.88 15.40
CA SER A 10 9.92 -11.04 14.90
C SER A 10 10.43 -10.87 13.48
N TYR A 11 9.97 -9.87 12.73
CA TYR A 11 10.37 -9.59 11.36
C TYR A 11 11.23 -8.33 11.28
N PRO A 12 12.15 -8.24 10.28
CA PRO A 12 12.87 -6.99 10.03
C PRO A 12 11.90 -5.83 9.81
N ALA A 13 12.19 -4.69 10.43
CA ALA A 13 11.32 -3.51 10.28
C ALA A 13 11.26 -3.01 8.82
N ASN A 14 12.35 -3.19 8.07
CA ASN A 14 12.47 -2.80 6.66
C ASN A 14 12.07 -1.34 6.40
N PHE A 15 12.30 -0.48 7.40
CA PHE A 15 12.02 0.94 7.34
C PHE A 15 12.76 1.66 8.47
N SER A 16 13.27 2.85 8.16
CA SER A 16 13.85 3.78 9.13
C SER A 16 13.36 5.19 8.84
N ASP A 17 12.67 5.80 9.82
CA ASP A 17 12.19 7.18 9.72
C ASP A 17 13.31 8.18 9.46
N SER A 18 14.49 7.98 10.05
CA SER A 18 15.64 8.86 9.86
C SER A 18 16.18 8.79 8.42
N ILE A 19 16.30 7.59 7.89
CA ILE A 19 16.78 7.38 6.51
C ILE A 19 15.76 7.89 5.50
N GLN A 20 14.48 7.58 5.70
CA GLN A 20 13.40 8.07 4.84
C GLN A 20 13.38 9.60 4.74
N ARG A 21 13.66 10.31 5.86
CA ARG A 21 13.79 11.78 5.86
C ARG A 21 14.98 12.27 5.02
N VAL A 22 16.06 11.49 4.91
CA VAL A 22 17.19 11.83 4.02
C VAL A 22 16.71 11.82 2.57
N TYR A 23 15.95 10.81 2.15
CA TYR A 23 15.41 10.72 0.79
C TYR A 23 14.36 11.80 0.49
N LEU A 24 13.52 12.17 1.45
CA LEU A 24 12.60 13.30 1.27
C LEU A 24 13.34 14.64 1.16
N GLY A 25 14.50 14.76 1.82
CA GLY A 25 15.22 16.02 1.86
C GLY A 25 14.52 17.08 2.72
N LYS A 26 15.01 18.33 2.63
CA LYS A 26 14.43 19.46 3.39
C LYS A 26 13.28 20.15 2.66
N ASP A 27 13.27 20.07 1.34
CA ASP A 27 12.39 20.81 0.45
C ASP A 27 11.29 19.93 -0.18
N TYR A 28 10.95 18.81 0.49
CA TYR A 28 9.86 17.97 0.02
C TYR A 28 8.53 18.72 0.03
N ALA A 29 7.69 18.43 -0.94
CA ALA A 29 6.34 18.95 -0.98
C ALA A 29 5.35 18.00 -0.27
N GLN A 30 4.21 18.55 0.15
CA GLN A 30 3.15 17.78 0.79
C GLN A 30 1.79 18.21 0.27
N SER A 31 0.93 17.22 -0.04
CA SER A 31 -0.48 17.41 -0.34
C SER A 31 -1.30 16.39 0.41
N SER A 32 -2.14 16.86 1.34
CA SER A 32 -2.85 16.01 2.31
C SER A 32 -1.88 15.11 3.09
N GLY A 33 -2.09 13.78 3.12
CA GLY A 33 -1.23 12.80 3.79
C GLY A 33 -0.03 12.30 2.97
N MET A 34 0.18 12.83 1.76
CA MET A 34 1.27 12.43 0.87
C MET A 34 2.43 13.43 0.98
N LYS A 35 3.64 12.94 1.25
CA LYS A 35 4.89 13.68 1.12
C LYS A 35 5.58 13.24 -0.15
N TYR A 36 6.08 14.14 -0.97
CA TYR A 36 6.67 13.77 -2.23
C TYR A 36 7.88 14.63 -2.62
N GLN A 37 8.76 14.03 -3.39
CA GLN A 37 10.01 14.60 -3.88
C GLN A 37 10.35 14.03 -5.25
N ILE A 38 11.18 14.72 -6.02
CA ILE A 38 11.80 14.23 -7.25
C ILE A 38 13.28 14.02 -6.96
N PHE A 39 13.77 12.80 -7.15
CA PHE A 39 15.19 12.49 -6.98
C PHE A 39 16.03 13.06 -8.13
N GLU A 40 17.32 13.24 -7.90
CA GLU A 40 18.26 13.79 -8.90
C GLU A 40 18.31 12.98 -10.21
N ASP A 41 18.00 11.70 -10.16
CA ASP A 41 17.91 10.79 -11.31
C ASP A 41 16.54 10.79 -12.01
N ASN A 42 15.72 11.80 -11.74
CA ASN A 42 14.38 11.98 -12.33
C ASN A 42 13.36 10.89 -11.98
N ILE A 43 13.53 10.21 -10.85
CA ILE A 43 12.54 9.30 -10.28
C ILE A 43 11.68 10.07 -9.27
N ALA A 44 10.36 9.96 -9.39
CA ALA A 44 9.42 10.49 -8.42
C ALA A 44 9.32 9.58 -7.19
N TYR A 45 9.20 10.19 -6.01
CA TYR A 45 8.98 9.49 -4.76
C TYR A 45 7.79 10.07 -4.01
N ILE A 46 6.83 9.23 -3.64
CA ILE A 46 5.70 9.57 -2.78
C ILE A 46 5.78 8.68 -1.54
N TYR A 47 5.82 9.29 -0.36
CA TYR A 47 5.59 8.60 0.90
C TYR A 47 4.15 8.82 1.35
N CYS A 48 3.40 7.73 1.48
CA CYS A 48 2.03 7.70 1.98
C CYS A 48 1.98 6.86 3.26
N GLY A 49 2.18 7.50 4.40
CA GLY A 49 2.29 6.80 5.70
C GLY A 49 0.95 6.42 6.34
N SER A 50 -0.19 6.86 5.78
CA SER A 50 -1.53 6.52 6.29
C SER A 50 -2.61 6.81 5.26
N PHE A 51 -3.64 5.97 5.23
CA PHE A 51 -4.89 6.22 4.52
C PHE A 51 -6.01 6.76 5.41
N GLN A 52 -5.73 7.11 6.66
CA GLN A 52 -6.70 7.73 7.56
C GLN A 52 -7.03 9.17 7.15
N SER A 53 -6.05 9.91 6.67
CA SER A 53 -6.26 11.26 6.14
C SER A 53 -7.05 11.20 4.83
N GLY A 54 -7.99 12.11 4.67
CA GLY A 54 -8.77 12.21 3.44
C GLY A 54 -7.91 12.75 2.30
N ILE A 55 -7.37 11.86 1.46
CA ILE A 55 -6.73 12.24 0.20
C ILE A 55 -7.83 12.43 -0.83
N GLY A 56 -8.06 13.68 -1.22
CA GLY A 56 -9.06 14.03 -2.23
C GLY A 56 -8.53 13.91 -3.65
N GLU A 57 -9.43 13.93 -4.63
CA GLU A 57 -9.07 13.85 -6.05
C GLU A 57 -8.14 15.02 -6.46
N GLY A 58 -8.40 16.24 -5.97
CA GLY A 58 -7.56 17.41 -6.24
C GLY A 58 -6.13 17.27 -5.71
N ASN A 59 -5.95 16.61 -4.54
CA ASN A 59 -4.62 16.34 -4.00
C ASN A 59 -3.84 15.36 -4.90
N LEU A 60 -4.53 14.33 -5.41
CA LEU A 60 -3.93 13.37 -6.34
C LEU A 60 -3.58 14.03 -7.68
N ASP A 61 -4.47 14.87 -8.22
CA ASP A 61 -4.20 15.63 -9.45
C ASP A 61 -3.00 16.56 -9.27
N GLU A 62 -2.91 17.28 -8.16
CA GLU A 62 -1.78 18.16 -7.84
C GLU A 62 -0.46 17.39 -7.83
N VAL A 63 -0.40 16.27 -7.07
CA VAL A 63 0.82 15.49 -6.91
C VAL A 63 1.23 14.86 -8.24
N LEU A 64 0.31 14.17 -8.93
CA LEU A 64 0.62 13.47 -10.17
C LEU A 64 0.97 14.43 -11.31
N ASN A 65 0.35 15.61 -11.38
CA ASN A 65 0.74 16.64 -12.36
C ASN A 65 2.18 17.13 -12.15
N LYS A 66 2.57 17.39 -10.90
CA LYS A 66 3.94 17.82 -10.59
C LYS A 66 4.98 16.73 -10.90
N LEU A 67 4.63 15.48 -10.69
CA LEU A 67 5.51 14.34 -10.91
C LEU A 67 5.47 13.80 -12.35
N ALA A 68 4.58 14.30 -13.20
CA ALA A 68 4.38 13.81 -14.59
C ALA A 68 5.65 13.90 -15.47
N ILE A 69 6.59 14.78 -15.14
CA ILE A 69 7.87 14.93 -15.85
C ILE A 69 8.86 13.79 -15.55
N CYS A 70 8.66 13.04 -14.45
CA CYS A 70 9.57 11.98 -14.04
C CYS A 70 9.45 10.74 -14.92
N ASP A 71 10.52 9.95 -14.97
CA ASP A 71 10.60 8.72 -15.78
C ASP A 71 9.90 7.53 -15.12
N GLY A 72 9.87 7.49 -13.79
CA GLY A 72 9.25 6.47 -12.98
C GLY A 72 8.76 7.00 -11.64
N LEU A 73 7.97 6.22 -10.93
CA LEU A 73 7.37 6.60 -9.64
C LEU A 73 7.56 5.51 -8.59
N ILE A 74 8.03 5.90 -7.42
CA ILE A 74 8.04 5.07 -6.21
C ILE A 74 6.92 5.54 -5.28
N ILE A 75 6.04 4.63 -4.87
CA ILE A 75 5.00 4.85 -3.86
C ILE A 75 5.37 4.05 -2.63
N ASP A 76 5.84 4.72 -1.60
CA ASP A 76 6.25 4.08 -0.35
C ASP A 76 5.07 4.04 0.62
N VAL A 77 4.54 2.83 0.84
CA VAL A 77 3.48 2.54 1.82
C VAL A 77 4.00 1.68 2.97
N ARG A 78 5.31 1.63 3.17
CA ARG A 78 5.88 0.99 4.35
C ARG A 78 5.43 1.73 5.61
N ASN A 79 5.15 0.98 6.68
CA ASN A 79 4.58 1.47 7.93
C ASN A 79 3.19 2.14 7.83
N ASN A 80 2.54 2.07 6.68
CA ASN A 80 1.15 2.50 6.54
C ASN A 80 0.20 1.43 7.09
N SER A 81 -0.34 1.66 8.28
CA SER A 81 -1.25 0.72 8.96
C SER A 81 -2.68 0.68 8.39
N GLY A 82 -2.92 1.38 7.28
CA GLY A 82 -4.22 1.42 6.62
C GLY A 82 -5.02 2.68 6.93
N GLY A 83 -6.32 2.51 6.96
CA GLY A 83 -7.29 3.60 7.15
C GLY A 83 -8.52 3.41 6.27
N ASN A 84 -8.82 4.40 5.43
CA ASN A 84 -10.01 4.39 4.59
C ASN A 84 -9.76 3.68 3.26
N LEU A 85 -10.54 2.64 2.97
CA LEU A 85 -10.49 1.89 1.71
C LEU A 85 -10.77 2.78 0.48
N THR A 86 -11.69 3.73 0.61
CA THR A 86 -11.99 4.67 -0.48
C THR A 86 -10.79 5.55 -0.84
N THR A 87 -9.99 5.94 0.15
CA THR A 87 -8.75 6.71 -0.10
C THR A 87 -7.72 5.85 -0.83
N ALA A 88 -7.53 4.60 -0.40
CA ALA A 88 -6.65 3.63 -1.04
C ALA A 88 -7.07 3.35 -2.50
N GLU A 89 -8.37 3.14 -2.72
CA GLU A 89 -8.95 2.91 -4.05
C GLU A 89 -8.75 4.10 -5.00
N LYS A 90 -9.02 5.33 -4.54
CA LYS A 90 -8.80 6.54 -5.34
C LYS A 90 -7.36 6.67 -5.82
N LEU A 91 -6.39 6.37 -4.96
CA LEU A 91 -4.98 6.37 -5.37
C LEU A 91 -4.71 5.27 -6.41
N ALA A 92 -5.16 4.03 -6.17
CA ALA A 92 -4.96 2.92 -7.10
C ALA A 92 -5.62 3.18 -8.48
N ALA A 93 -6.79 3.81 -8.51
CA ALA A 93 -7.54 4.14 -9.73
C ALA A 93 -6.79 5.08 -10.68
N ARG A 94 -5.70 5.71 -10.21
CA ARG A 94 -4.82 6.58 -11.01
C ARG A 94 -3.80 5.81 -11.86
N PHE A 95 -3.71 4.48 -11.70
CA PHE A 95 -2.69 3.64 -12.34
C PHE A 95 -3.26 2.68 -13.40
N THR A 96 -4.54 2.77 -13.68
CA THR A 96 -5.21 1.99 -14.73
C THR A 96 -6.00 2.86 -15.69
N ASN A 97 -6.12 2.40 -16.94
CA ASN A 97 -7.03 2.95 -17.95
C ASN A 97 -8.27 2.10 -18.16
N GLU A 98 -8.29 0.91 -17.57
CA GLU A 98 -9.32 -0.09 -17.78
C GLU A 98 -9.93 -0.53 -16.45
N LYS A 99 -11.17 -1.03 -16.51
CA LYS A 99 -11.79 -1.70 -15.38
C LYS A 99 -11.14 -3.06 -15.18
N VAL A 100 -10.57 -3.30 -14.00
CA VAL A 100 -9.80 -4.51 -13.67
C VAL A 100 -10.44 -5.24 -12.49
N LEU A 101 -10.59 -6.56 -12.61
CA LEU A 101 -11.01 -7.40 -11.47
C LEU A 101 -9.85 -7.49 -10.47
N VAL A 102 -10.06 -6.98 -9.25
CA VAL A 102 -9.03 -6.98 -8.21
C VAL A 102 -9.19 -8.10 -7.19
N GLY A 103 -10.35 -8.73 -7.17
CA GLY A 103 -10.62 -9.83 -6.25
C GLY A 103 -12.09 -9.98 -5.92
N TYR A 104 -12.35 -10.55 -4.75
CA TYR A 104 -13.69 -10.85 -4.29
C TYR A 104 -13.85 -10.52 -2.80
N MET A 105 -15.07 -10.30 -2.36
CA MET A 105 -15.41 -10.03 -0.97
C MET A 105 -16.70 -10.76 -0.59
N SER A 106 -16.70 -11.37 0.59
CA SER A 106 -17.89 -11.91 1.25
C SER A 106 -18.25 -11.05 2.44
N HIS A 107 -19.52 -11.15 2.87
CA HIS A 107 -20.03 -10.46 4.05
C HIS A 107 -20.67 -11.46 4.99
N LYS A 108 -20.58 -11.18 6.29
CA LYS A 108 -21.29 -11.93 7.31
C LYS A 108 -22.81 -11.83 7.09
N THR A 109 -23.51 -12.97 7.09
CA THR A 109 -24.96 -13.06 6.83
C THR A 109 -25.78 -13.56 8.01
N GLY A 110 -25.11 -14.10 9.04
CA GLY A 110 -25.78 -14.66 10.22
C GLY A 110 -24.85 -14.89 11.40
N PRO A 111 -25.36 -15.43 12.52
CA PRO A 111 -24.57 -15.63 13.75
C PRO A 111 -23.64 -16.85 13.72
N GLY A 112 -23.86 -17.80 12.83
CA GLY A 112 -23.06 -19.01 12.72
C GLY A 112 -21.66 -18.73 12.22
N HIS A 113 -20.71 -19.57 12.59
CA HIS A 113 -19.28 -19.37 12.25
C HIS A 113 -19.05 -19.22 10.74
N ASN A 114 -19.75 -20.01 9.93
CA ASN A 114 -19.59 -20.06 8.48
C ASN A 114 -20.67 -19.30 7.68
N ASP A 115 -21.47 -18.47 8.35
CA ASP A 115 -22.54 -17.72 7.71
C ASP A 115 -21.99 -16.53 6.94
N PHE A 116 -21.50 -16.78 5.72
CA PHE A 116 -21.02 -15.76 4.81
C PHE A 116 -21.78 -15.80 3.49
N SER A 117 -21.90 -14.65 2.86
CA SER A 117 -22.44 -14.55 1.50
C SER A 117 -21.51 -15.22 0.49
N THR A 118 -22.03 -15.58 -0.67
CA THR A 118 -21.19 -15.90 -1.83
C THR A 118 -20.26 -14.72 -2.12
N PRO A 119 -18.96 -14.95 -2.40
CA PRO A 119 -18.03 -13.91 -2.75
C PRO A 119 -18.51 -13.10 -3.97
N LYS A 120 -18.50 -11.79 -3.85
CA LYS A 120 -18.84 -10.85 -4.94
C LYS A 120 -17.58 -10.23 -5.50
N ALA A 121 -17.52 -10.11 -6.83
CA ALA A 121 -16.40 -9.48 -7.52
C ALA A 121 -16.20 -8.02 -7.09
N VAL A 122 -14.97 -7.65 -6.83
CA VAL A 122 -14.52 -6.30 -6.54
C VAL A 122 -13.70 -5.81 -7.73
N TRP A 123 -14.01 -4.63 -8.23
CA TRP A 123 -13.41 -4.05 -9.42
C TRP A 123 -12.68 -2.76 -9.07
N LEU A 124 -11.57 -2.51 -9.75
CA LEU A 124 -10.92 -1.22 -9.80
C LEU A 124 -11.31 -0.54 -11.11
N GLU A 125 -11.93 0.62 -11.01
CA GLU A 125 -12.30 1.43 -12.17
C GLU A 125 -11.34 2.62 -12.31
N PRO A 126 -10.96 3.00 -13.54
CA PRO A 126 -10.09 4.14 -13.76
C PRO A 126 -10.77 5.44 -13.30
N SER A 127 -10.00 6.36 -12.74
CA SER A 127 -10.48 7.71 -12.45
C SER A 127 -10.75 8.46 -13.75
N LEU A 128 -12.04 8.72 -14.06
CA LEU A 128 -12.46 9.45 -15.25
C LEU A 128 -12.13 10.93 -15.10
N ASP A 129 -11.68 11.56 -16.20
CA ASP A 129 -11.37 12.99 -16.28
C ASP A 129 -10.36 13.47 -15.22
N ARG A 130 -9.44 12.61 -14.83
CA ARG A 130 -8.40 12.85 -13.83
C ARG A 130 -7.01 12.51 -14.33
N VAL A 131 -6.00 13.10 -13.72
CA VAL A 131 -4.59 12.78 -13.99
C VAL A 131 -4.32 11.32 -13.59
N ARG A 132 -3.76 10.54 -14.52
CA ARG A 132 -3.38 9.15 -14.31
C ARG A 132 -1.90 8.95 -14.61
N TRP A 133 -1.26 8.10 -13.83
CA TRP A 133 0.12 7.69 -14.05
C TRP A 133 0.17 6.50 -14.99
N GLN A 134 0.83 6.66 -16.13
CA GLN A 134 0.87 5.65 -17.19
C GLN A 134 2.27 5.12 -17.49
N LYS A 135 3.25 5.47 -16.67
CA LYS A 135 4.63 4.99 -16.72
C LYS A 135 4.86 3.91 -15.67
N GLN A 136 6.05 3.33 -15.64
CA GLN A 136 6.43 2.36 -14.62
C GLN A 136 6.29 2.96 -13.21
N ALA A 137 5.77 2.15 -12.28
CA ALA A 137 5.67 2.49 -10.88
C ALA A 137 6.08 1.32 -9.99
N VAL A 138 6.68 1.62 -8.86
CA VAL A 138 7.04 0.65 -7.83
C VAL A 138 6.31 1.00 -6.54
N VAL A 139 5.72 -0.01 -5.89
CA VAL A 139 5.14 0.14 -4.55
C VAL A 139 6.04 -0.54 -3.54
N LEU A 140 6.50 0.22 -2.53
CA LEU A 140 7.33 -0.31 -1.44
C LEU A 140 6.46 -0.78 -0.28
N THR A 141 6.71 -2.01 0.18
CA THR A 141 5.93 -2.66 1.24
C THR A 141 6.80 -3.23 2.36
N ASN A 142 6.22 -3.34 3.55
CA ASN A 142 6.76 -4.09 4.67
C ASN A 142 5.63 -4.71 5.50
N ARG A 143 5.98 -5.47 6.57
CA ARG A 143 5.01 -6.14 7.46
C ARG A 143 4.03 -5.19 8.16
N ARG A 144 4.28 -3.89 8.14
CA ARG A 144 3.38 -2.86 8.69
C ARG A 144 2.52 -2.18 7.62
N SER A 145 2.65 -2.57 6.34
CA SER A 145 1.67 -2.24 5.29
C SER A 145 0.43 -3.09 5.52
N PHE A 146 -0.59 -2.54 6.19
CA PHE A 146 -1.67 -3.33 6.82
C PHE A 146 -3.07 -2.80 6.47
N SER A 147 -4.10 -3.66 6.53
CA SER A 147 -5.51 -3.28 6.38
C SER A 147 -5.80 -2.61 5.02
N ALA A 148 -6.32 -1.38 4.96
CA ALA A 148 -6.58 -0.67 3.70
C ALA A 148 -5.33 -0.55 2.82
N THR A 149 -4.12 -0.56 3.41
CA THR A 149 -2.87 -0.59 2.64
C THR A 149 -2.64 -1.96 1.99
N ASN A 150 -3.02 -3.04 2.66
CA ASN A 150 -2.98 -4.37 2.06
C ASN A 150 -3.95 -4.47 0.85
N ASP A 151 -5.15 -3.90 0.96
CA ASP A 151 -6.10 -3.79 -0.16
C ASP A 151 -5.52 -2.92 -1.30
N PHE A 152 -4.88 -1.80 -0.97
CA PHE A 152 -4.17 -0.97 -1.95
C PHE A 152 -3.11 -1.77 -2.71
N VAL A 153 -2.26 -2.51 -1.99
CA VAL A 153 -1.21 -3.34 -2.60
C VAL A 153 -1.81 -4.42 -3.49
N ASN A 154 -2.91 -5.07 -3.08
CA ASN A 154 -3.63 -6.03 -3.91
C ASN A 154 -4.10 -5.40 -5.23
N ARG A 155 -4.68 -4.20 -5.19
CA ARG A 155 -5.12 -3.46 -6.38
C ARG A 155 -3.97 -3.08 -7.29
N MET A 156 -2.84 -2.68 -6.72
CA MET A 156 -1.66 -2.26 -7.48
C MET A 156 -0.92 -3.42 -8.12
N LYS A 157 -0.83 -4.56 -7.43
CA LYS A 157 -0.06 -5.73 -7.86
C LYS A 157 -0.51 -6.34 -9.20
N ILE A 158 -1.78 -6.22 -9.54
CA ILE A 158 -2.34 -6.75 -10.79
C ILE A 158 -2.18 -5.82 -11.98
N LEU A 159 -1.70 -4.59 -11.76
CA LEU A 159 -1.56 -3.60 -12.83
C LEU A 159 -0.25 -3.80 -13.60
N PRO A 160 -0.27 -3.78 -14.95
CA PRO A 160 0.87 -4.22 -15.77
C PRO A 160 2.12 -3.34 -15.66
N LYS A 161 1.98 -2.10 -15.21
CA LYS A 161 3.10 -1.15 -15.05
C LYS A 161 3.47 -0.92 -13.58
N VAL A 162 3.06 -1.82 -12.69
CA VAL A 162 3.34 -1.72 -11.26
C VAL A 162 4.10 -2.95 -10.79
N THR A 163 5.13 -2.74 -10.00
CA THR A 163 5.92 -3.79 -9.35
C THR A 163 5.96 -3.55 -7.85
N ILE A 164 5.73 -4.58 -7.06
CA ILE A 164 5.80 -4.51 -5.60
C ILE A 164 7.19 -4.94 -5.15
N ILE A 165 7.90 -4.06 -4.43
CA ILE A 165 9.26 -4.33 -3.93
C ILE A 165 9.30 -4.15 -2.41
N GLY A 166 10.03 -5.02 -1.72
CA GLY A 166 10.24 -4.96 -0.28
C GLY A 166 9.95 -6.26 0.44
N ASP A 167 9.19 -6.22 1.52
CA ASP A 167 8.77 -7.42 2.25
C ASP A 167 7.25 -7.62 2.13
N LYS A 168 6.81 -8.81 2.48
CA LYS A 168 5.40 -9.19 2.57
C LYS A 168 4.62 -8.16 3.39
N THR A 169 3.41 -7.84 2.97
CA THR A 169 2.50 -6.98 3.73
C THR A 169 2.02 -7.65 5.02
N GLY A 170 1.42 -6.89 5.91
CA GLY A 170 0.90 -7.38 7.19
C GLY A 170 -0.49 -8.02 7.11
N GLY A 171 -1.17 -7.94 5.98
CA GLY A 171 -2.53 -8.48 5.84
C GLY A 171 -3.61 -7.62 6.51
N GLY A 172 -4.53 -8.26 7.21
CA GLY A 172 -5.59 -7.59 7.98
C GLY A 172 -6.74 -7.07 7.14
N SER A 173 -7.00 -7.69 6.01
CA SER A 173 -8.13 -7.37 5.12
C SER A 173 -9.38 -8.09 5.58
N GLY A 174 -10.39 -7.40 6.10
CA GLY A 174 -11.57 -8.09 6.60
C GLY A 174 -12.68 -7.19 7.12
N LEU A 175 -12.60 -5.87 6.94
CA LEU A 175 -13.59 -4.90 7.41
C LEU A 175 -14.04 -5.21 8.85
N PRO A 176 -13.16 -5.09 9.85
CA PRO A 176 -13.45 -5.54 11.19
C PRO A 176 -14.57 -4.72 11.85
N PHE A 177 -15.42 -5.39 12.61
CA PHE A 177 -16.35 -4.76 13.53
C PHE A 177 -15.93 -5.01 14.99
N SER A 178 -16.40 -4.16 15.87
CA SER A 178 -16.16 -4.29 17.32
C SER A 178 -17.44 -4.67 18.02
N SER A 179 -17.30 -5.47 19.08
CA SER A 179 -18.37 -5.83 20.01
C SER A 179 -17.85 -5.74 21.44
N GLU A 180 -18.73 -5.73 22.41
CA GLU A 180 -18.39 -5.68 23.83
C GLU A 180 -18.82 -6.94 24.54
N LEU A 181 -17.98 -7.49 25.39
CA LEU A 181 -18.31 -8.61 26.28
C LEU A 181 -19.03 -8.10 27.54
N PRO A 182 -19.80 -8.94 28.23
CA PRO A 182 -20.54 -8.56 29.43
C PRO A 182 -19.69 -7.94 30.55
N ASN A 183 -18.38 -8.21 30.56
CA ASN A 183 -17.41 -7.64 31.50
C ASN A 183 -16.80 -6.29 31.04
N GLY A 184 -17.31 -5.70 29.96
CA GLY A 184 -16.83 -4.42 29.40
C GLY A 184 -15.61 -4.52 28.51
N TRP A 185 -15.12 -5.71 28.18
CA TRP A 185 -14.00 -5.86 27.25
C TRP A 185 -14.48 -5.73 25.80
N SER A 186 -13.77 -4.91 25.05
CA SER A 186 -13.98 -4.82 23.60
C SER A 186 -13.28 -5.98 22.90
N VAL A 187 -14.00 -6.59 21.95
CA VAL A 187 -13.47 -7.59 21.01
C VAL A 187 -13.65 -7.08 19.59
N ARG A 188 -12.71 -7.44 18.72
CA ARG A 188 -12.73 -7.01 17.31
C ARG A 188 -12.56 -8.22 16.40
N PHE A 189 -13.41 -8.33 15.39
CA PHE A 189 -13.47 -9.45 14.46
C PHE A 189 -13.44 -8.98 13.02
N SER A 190 -12.75 -9.72 12.15
CA SER A 190 -12.95 -9.60 10.70
C SER A 190 -14.34 -10.12 10.32
N ALA A 191 -15.10 -9.31 9.56
CA ALA A 191 -16.47 -9.62 9.19
C ALA A 191 -16.68 -9.86 7.69
N SER A 192 -15.70 -9.51 6.87
CA SER A 192 -15.80 -9.57 5.42
C SER A 192 -14.52 -10.15 4.83
N PRO A 193 -14.44 -11.49 4.71
CA PRO A 193 -13.30 -12.11 4.04
C PRO A 193 -13.07 -11.52 2.66
N MET A 194 -11.83 -11.11 2.40
CA MET A 194 -11.38 -10.54 1.13
C MET A 194 -10.39 -11.48 0.46
N TYR A 195 -10.50 -11.60 -0.84
CA TYR A 195 -9.71 -12.49 -1.68
C TYR A 195 -9.13 -11.71 -2.86
N ASP A 196 -7.98 -12.15 -3.36
CA ASP A 196 -7.45 -11.67 -4.62
C ASP A 196 -8.24 -12.23 -5.84
N ALA A 197 -7.79 -11.94 -7.05
CA ALA A 197 -8.43 -12.40 -8.28
C ALA A 197 -8.38 -13.94 -8.45
N ASP A 198 -7.42 -14.61 -7.80
CA ASP A 198 -7.24 -16.06 -7.79
C ASP A 198 -7.92 -16.74 -6.58
N MET A 199 -8.78 -16.02 -5.86
CA MET A 199 -9.49 -16.49 -4.67
C MET A 199 -8.58 -16.86 -3.48
N GLN A 200 -7.37 -16.29 -3.40
CA GLN A 200 -6.50 -16.45 -2.24
C GLN A 200 -6.85 -15.40 -1.18
N HIS A 201 -6.85 -15.81 0.08
CA HIS A 201 -7.15 -14.91 1.20
C HIS A 201 -6.11 -13.80 1.34
N LEU A 202 -6.58 -12.54 1.41
CA LEU A 202 -5.73 -11.37 1.65
C LEU A 202 -5.35 -11.16 3.13
N GLU A 203 -5.99 -11.87 4.05
CA GLU A 203 -5.82 -11.72 5.51
C GLU A 203 -4.36 -11.91 5.96
N PHE A 204 -3.63 -12.81 5.30
CA PHE A 204 -2.28 -13.19 5.71
C PHE A 204 -1.17 -12.42 5.00
N GLY A 205 -1.53 -11.34 4.31
CA GLY A 205 -0.59 -10.48 3.60
C GLY A 205 -0.27 -10.95 2.19
N ILE A 206 0.32 -10.04 1.42
CA ILE A 206 0.67 -10.18 0.01
C ILE A 206 2.18 -10.20 -0.11
N ASP A 207 2.72 -11.20 -0.78
CA ASP A 207 4.14 -11.28 -1.06
C ASP A 207 4.53 -10.26 -2.17
N PRO A 208 5.68 -9.57 -2.04
CA PRO A 208 6.16 -8.67 -3.08
C PRO A 208 6.57 -9.46 -4.33
N ASP A 209 6.66 -8.77 -5.47
CA ASP A 209 7.22 -9.34 -6.69
C ASP A 209 8.73 -9.49 -6.60
N ILE A 210 9.39 -8.53 -5.94
CA ILE A 210 10.83 -8.55 -5.67
C ILE A 210 11.05 -8.38 -4.16
N LYS A 211 11.51 -9.44 -3.51
CA LYS A 211 11.79 -9.40 -2.07
C LYS A 211 13.14 -8.75 -1.81
N VAL A 212 13.12 -7.65 -1.07
CA VAL A 212 14.31 -6.91 -0.63
C VAL A 212 14.16 -6.55 0.84
N ASN A 213 15.21 -6.74 1.63
CA ASN A 213 15.28 -6.29 3.01
C ASN A 213 16.30 -5.16 3.16
N MET A 214 16.11 -4.32 4.17
CA MET A 214 17.11 -3.33 4.56
C MET A 214 18.40 -4.00 4.99
N SER A 215 19.53 -3.62 4.39
CA SER A 215 20.85 -4.07 4.76
C SER A 215 21.39 -3.25 5.94
N SER A 216 22.02 -3.92 6.91
CA SER A 216 22.65 -3.23 8.04
C SER A 216 23.79 -2.31 7.60
N GLU A 217 24.52 -2.69 6.55
CA GLU A 217 25.60 -1.89 5.97
C GLU A 217 25.05 -0.60 5.34
N ASP A 218 23.98 -0.70 4.57
CA ASP A 218 23.31 0.46 3.95
C ASP A 218 22.73 1.40 5.01
N MET A 219 22.07 0.84 6.03
CA MET A 219 21.52 1.64 7.13
C MET A 219 22.62 2.46 7.86
N GLN A 220 23.82 1.90 8.07
CA GLN A 220 24.95 2.62 8.66
C GLN A 220 25.40 3.80 7.79
N ARG A 221 25.22 3.72 6.48
CA ARG A 221 25.53 4.77 5.50
C ARG A 221 24.35 5.72 5.24
N ASN A 222 23.25 5.60 5.98
CA ASN A 222 21.97 6.29 5.73
C ASN A 222 21.39 6.03 4.33
N VAL A 223 21.59 4.83 3.80
CA VAL A 223 21.03 4.37 2.53
C VAL A 223 19.85 3.44 2.80
N ASP A 224 18.77 3.60 2.05
CA ASP A 224 17.63 2.71 2.07
C ASP A 224 17.75 1.68 0.94
N THR A 225 18.17 0.47 1.30
CA THR A 225 18.36 -0.64 0.33
C THR A 225 17.14 -0.88 -0.55
N ILE A 226 15.92 -0.69 0.01
CA ILE A 226 14.68 -0.97 -0.71
C ILE A 226 14.35 0.16 -1.70
N ILE A 227 14.58 1.42 -1.32
CA ILE A 227 14.44 2.56 -2.24
C ILE A 227 15.46 2.44 -3.37
N GLU A 228 16.74 2.11 -3.07
CA GLU A 228 17.75 1.96 -4.10
C GLU A 228 17.43 0.82 -5.08
N ALA A 229 16.94 -0.33 -4.59
CA ALA A 229 16.48 -1.42 -5.44
C ALA A 229 15.32 -0.98 -6.36
N ALA A 230 14.41 -0.16 -5.86
CA ALA A 230 13.32 0.38 -6.66
C ALA A 230 13.79 1.36 -7.74
N ARG A 231 14.78 2.21 -7.42
CA ARG A 231 15.41 3.13 -8.40
C ARG A 231 16.12 2.35 -9.51
N GLU A 232 16.90 1.34 -9.14
CA GLU A 232 17.59 0.46 -10.11
C GLU A 232 16.58 -0.26 -11.02
N TYR A 233 15.50 -0.79 -10.43
CA TYR A 233 14.41 -1.42 -11.20
C TYR A 233 13.81 -0.44 -12.21
N LEU A 234 13.44 0.78 -11.81
CA LEU A 234 12.84 1.78 -12.69
C LEU A 234 13.81 2.23 -13.79
N HIS A 235 15.11 2.33 -13.50
CA HIS A 235 16.12 2.67 -14.52
C HIS A 235 16.28 1.57 -15.57
N SER A 236 16.18 0.29 -15.17
CA SER A 236 16.32 -0.84 -16.10
C SER A 236 15.05 -1.10 -16.94
N HIS A 237 13.90 -0.50 -16.56
CA HIS A 237 12.60 -0.66 -17.21
C HIS A 237 12.05 0.66 -17.80
N LYS A 238 12.92 1.61 -18.12
CA LYS A 238 12.51 2.85 -18.83
C LYS A 238 11.90 2.50 -20.19
N GLU A 239 10.72 3.06 -20.48
CA GLU A 239 10.07 3.01 -21.80
C GLU A 239 10.58 4.10 -22.73
#